data_8bcaa8b009b31174df4d3e68e51df74b
#
_entry.id   8bcaa8b009b31174df4d3e68e51df74b
#
_cell.length_a   1.000
_cell.length_b   1.000
_cell.length_c   1.000
_cell.angle_alpha   90.00
_cell.angle_beta   90.00
_cell.angle_gamma   90.00
#
_symmetry.space_group_name_H-M   'P 1'
#
loop_
_entity.id
_entity.type
_entity.pdbx_description
1 polymer ?
#
loop_
_entity_poly.entity_id
_entity_poly.type
_entity_poly.pdbx_seq_one_letter_code
_entity_poly.pdbx_strand_id
1 'polypeptide(L)'
;MTFSKPNKRILFFAEDPGAANYIAPLAPLLSREKIDVSIRSAGKAREIFNQMNSEHKAVDNGETAKQITNHYNPDIIIVGTSENPDTIGLSLISEAKNNDIESIGVIDAPAFPEYRFRGRAENPLSHSPDWLLVPDKVTMQRYANLGFPVEKIKAFGHPHFEQMLARSVTLLGSGQARLRNKIFGNIPNKHPIILFISEISDGFQKEDFQCLNTDNLHGRGGSKERTKIVLEEVLDALKEISPTPFFVLRLAPKDQANEFAAYLDEIDEISSSGAVLPLLCAADIVIGLTSMPIYEAALLGKPTLSILPNPEQRHWLPSIQLGLTELAITRGEVREKLLKGLKPHSARQAYEGAILHRPEGVTDQILSFIREL
;
A
#
# COMPACT_ATOMS: atom_id res chain seq x y z
N MET A 1 30.44 -4.19 -38.78
CA MET A 1 29.06 -3.78 -38.52
C MET A 1 28.70 -4.34 -37.16
N THR A 2 28.75 -3.53 -36.14
CA THR A 2 28.27 -3.89 -34.79
C THR A 2 26.74 -3.81 -34.83
N PHE A 3 26.09 -4.95 -34.96
CA PHE A 3 24.64 -5.03 -34.70
C PHE A 3 24.45 -4.61 -33.24
N SER A 4 23.84 -3.45 -32.99
CA SER A 4 23.35 -3.12 -31.68
C SER A 4 22.36 -4.23 -31.26
N LYS A 5 22.54 -4.82 -30.06
CA LYS A 5 21.49 -5.69 -29.50
C LYS A 5 20.14 -4.96 -29.59
N PRO A 6 19.07 -5.63 -30.06
CA PRO A 6 17.76 -4.99 -30.03
C PRO A 6 17.48 -4.51 -28.59
N ASN A 7 16.82 -3.34 -28.45
CA ASN A 7 16.44 -2.83 -27.15
C ASN A 7 15.57 -3.86 -26.44
N LYS A 8 15.92 -4.20 -25.18
CA LYS A 8 15.11 -5.08 -24.33
C LYS A 8 13.70 -4.49 -24.22
N ARG A 9 12.68 -5.32 -24.32
CA ARG A 9 11.26 -4.94 -24.24
C ARG A 9 10.65 -5.47 -22.95
N ILE A 10 10.05 -4.61 -22.16
CA ILE A 10 9.44 -4.96 -20.89
C ILE A 10 7.97 -4.60 -20.91
N LEU A 11 7.14 -5.59 -20.62
CA LEU A 11 5.71 -5.43 -20.42
C LEU A 11 5.38 -5.42 -18.92
N PHE A 12 4.87 -4.32 -18.42
CA PHE A 12 4.29 -4.23 -17.09
C PHE A 12 2.78 -4.43 -17.11
N PHE A 13 2.28 -5.05 -16.07
CA PHE A 13 0.84 -5.14 -15.80
C PHE A 13 0.53 -4.85 -14.33
N ALA A 14 -0.53 -4.06 -14.07
CA ALA A 14 -1.11 -3.88 -12.75
C ALA A 14 -2.64 -3.76 -12.79
N GLU A 15 -3.29 -4.25 -11.74
CA GLU A 15 -4.75 -4.16 -11.53
C GLU A 15 -5.06 -3.42 -10.23
N ASP A 16 -4.31 -3.66 -9.17
CA ASP A 16 -4.49 -3.05 -7.85
C ASP A 16 -3.65 -1.78 -7.64
N PRO A 17 -4.09 -0.86 -6.76
CA PRO A 17 -3.37 0.38 -6.46
C PRO A 17 -1.94 0.16 -5.94
N GLY A 18 -1.73 -0.83 -5.05
CA GLY A 18 -0.42 -1.15 -4.49
C GLY A 18 0.56 -1.59 -5.55
N ALA A 19 0.13 -2.47 -6.46
CA ALA A 19 0.93 -2.91 -7.60
C ALA A 19 1.28 -1.75 -8.54
N ALA A 20 0.33 -0.85 -8.81
CA ALA A 20 0.61 0.34 -9.61
C ALA A 20 1.62 1.27 -8.94
N ASN A 21 1.53 1.47 -7.63
CA ASN A 21 2.52 2.24 -6.85
C ASN A 21 3.92 1.62 -6.91
N TYR A 22 4.01 0.28 -6.97
CA TYR A 22 5.30 -0.41 -7.13
C TYR A 22 5.91 -0.16 -8.52
N ILE A 23 5.10 -0.28 -9.57
CA ILE A 23 5.54 -0.25 -10.98
C ILE A 23 5.82 1.17 -11.47
N ALA A 24 4.96 2.13 -11.13
CA ALA A 24 5.01 3.48 -11.67
C ALA A 24 6.38 4.20 -11.51
N PRO A 25 7.14 4.01 -10.42
CA PRO A 25 8.48 4.57 -10.29
C PRO A 25 9.52 3.98 -11.26
N LEU A 26 9.36 2.72 -11.66
CA LEU A 26 10.37 1.97 -12.43
C LEU A 26 10.32 2.28 -13.93
N ALA A 27 9.11 2.36 -14.49
CA ALA A 27 8.90 2.48 -15.93
C ALA A 27 9.63 3.68 -16.57
N PRO A 28 9.52 4.93 -16.06
CA PRO A 28 10.21 6.08 -16.67
C PRO A 28 11.74 6.00 -16.55
N LEU A 29 12.27 5.28 -15.57
CA LEU A 29 13.71 5.10 -15.39
C LEU A 29 14.27 4.11 -16.40
N LEU A 30 13.58 2.96 -16.59
CA LEU A 30 13.93 1.99 -17.62
C LEU A 30 13.88 2.61 -19.03
N SER A 31 12.86 3.42 -19.31
CA SER A 31 12.75 4.12 -20.61
C SER A 31 13.91 5.08 -20.88
N ARG A 32 14.44 5.75 -19.84
CA ARG A 32 15.66 6.60 -19.97
C ARG A 32 16.90 5.80 -20.32
N GLU A 33 16.94 4.52 -19.98
CA GLU A 33 18.04 3.61 -20.33
C GLU A 33 17.86 2.95 -21.72
N LYS A 34 16.93 3.46 -22.53
CA LYS A 34 16.60 2.95 -23.88
C LYS A 34 16.01 1.53 -23.86
N ILE A 35 15.39 1.13 -22.76
CA ILE A 35 14.56 -0.07 -22.68
C ILE A 35 13.16 0.32 -23.18
N ASP A 36 12.59 -0.52 -24.04
CA ASP A 36 11.23 -0.32 -24.52
C ASP A 36 10.26 -0.82 -23.46
N VAL A 37 9.48 0.11 -22.89
CA VAL A 37 8.58 -0.16 -21.76
C VAL A 37 7.14 0.08 -22.16
N SER A 38 6.30 -0.92 -21.93
CA SER A 38 4.85 -0.82 -22.09
C SER A 38 4.15 -1.16 -20.79
N ILE A 39 3.13 -0.38 -20.40
CA ILE A 39 2.31 -0.64 -19.21
C ILE A 39 0.88 -0.97 -19.65
N ARG A 40 0.39 -2.13 -19.22
CA ARG A 40 -1.02 -2.51 -19.31
C ARG A 40 -1.67 -2.40 -17.93
N SER A 41 -2.89 -1.90 -17.87
CA SER A 41 -3.58 -1.63 -16.61
C SER A 41 -5.02 -2.11 -16.61
N ALA A 42 -5.48 -2.58 -15.47
CA ALA A 42 -6.87 -2.91 -15.20
C ALA A 42 -7.32 -2.29 -13.86
N GLY A 43 -8.58 -2.46 -13.48
CA GLY A 43 -9.11 -2.08 -12.17
C GLY A 43 -8.71 -0.68 -11.72
N LYS A 44 -8.42 -0.55 -10.43
CA LYS A 44 -8.03 0.70 -9.76
C LYS A 44 -6.59 1.17 -10.06
N ALA A 45 -5.73 0.30 -10.59
CA ALA A 45 -4.39 0.70 -11.02
C ALA A 45 -4.41 1.84 -12.05
N ARG A 46 -5.46 1.92 -12.89
CA ARG A 46 -5.64 2.99 -13.88
C ARG A 46 -5.64 4.38 -13.25
N GLU A 47 -6.37 4.52 -12.14
CA GLU A 47 -6.48 5.79 -11.42
C GLU A 47 -5.12 6.22 -10.85
N ILE A 48 -4.33 5.27 -10.33
CA ILE A 48 -3.00 5.52 -9.79
C ILE A 48 -2.02 5.94 -10.88
N PHE A 49 -1.99 5.23 -12.00
CA PHE A 49 -1.11 5.61 -13.14
C PHE A 49 -1.47 6.99 -13.67
N ASN A 50 -2.75 7.33 -13.78
CA ASN A 50 -3.21 8.67 -14.19
C ASN A 50 -2.76 9.75 -13.19
N GLN A 51 -2.91 9.51 -11.88
CA GLN A 51 -2.46 10.45 -10.82
C GLN A 51 -0.94 10.67 -10.84
N MET A 52 -0.18 9.65 -11.24
CA MET A 52 1.28 9.70 -11.33
C MET A 52 1.78 10.18 -12.71
N ASN A 53 0.88 10.52 -13.64
CA ASN A 53 1.19 10.84 -15.04
C ASN A 53 2.05 9.76 -15.72
N SER A 54 1.81 8.50 -15.40
CA SER A 54 2.49 7.36 -16.04
C SER A 54 1.69 6.95 -17.28
N GLU A 55 2.37 6.92 -18.43
CA GLU A 55 1.74 6.44 -19.67
C GLU A 55 1.38 4.96 -19.52
N HIS A 56 0.13 4.63 -19.79
CA HIS A 56 -0.36 3.25 -19.74
C HIS A 56 -1.54 3.05 -20.70
N LYS A 57 -1.73 1.79 -21.10
CA LYS A 57 -2.90 1.39 -21.88
C LYS A 57 -3.79 0.46 -21.06
N ALA A 58 -5.07 0.78 -20.97
CA ALA A 58 -6.04 -0.10 -20.32
C ALA A 58 -6.14 -1.44 -21.10
N VAL A 59 -6.39 -2.52 -20.37
CA VAL A 59 -6.78 -3.79 -20.98
C VAL A 59 -8.19 -3.65 -21.51
N ASP A 60 -8.39 -3.97 -22.78
CA ASP A 60 -9.69 -3.90 -23.45
C ASP A 60 -10.58 -5.08 -23.04
N ASN A 61 -11.91 -4.89 -23.10
CA ASN A 61 -12.85 -5.98 -22.81
C ASN A 61 -12.66 -7.13 -23.78
N GLY A 62 -12.40 -8.34 -23.23
CA GLY A 62 -12.17 -9.54 -24.01
C GLY A 62 -10.74 -9.68 -24.58
N GLU A 63 -9.85 -8.72 -24.32
CA GLU A 63 -8.43 -8.85 -24.67
C GLU A 63 -7.77 -9.95 -23.83
N THR A 64 -7.06 -10.85 -24.47
CA THR A 64 -6.41 -11.99 -23.82
C THR A 64 -4.93 -11.73 -23.54
N ALA A 65 -4.34 -12.42 -22.57
CA ALA A 65 -2.91 -12.38 -22.29
C ALA A 65 -2.08 -12.71 -23.54
N LYS A 66 -2.52 -13.70 -24.34
CA LYS A 66 -1.88 -14.08 -25.60
C LYS A 66 -1.86 -12.94 -26.63
N GLN A 67 -2.98 -12.21 -26.77
CA GLN A 67 -3.02 -11.05 -27.68
C GLN A 67 -2.09 -9.94 -27.21
N ILE A 68 -2.06 -9.66 -25.91
CA ILE A 68 -1.16 -8.66 -25.32
C ILE A 68 0.30 -9.06 -25.55
N THR A 69 0.68 -10.29 -25.20
CA THR A 69 2.04 -10.81 -25.36
C THR A 69 2.48 -10.80 -26.83
N ASN A 70 1.65 -11.25 -27.75
CA ASN A 70 1.95 -11.23 -29.18
C ASN A 70 2.10 -9.79 -29.73
N HIS A 71 1.31 -8.86 -29.25
CA HIS A 71 1.37 -7.45 -29.69
C HIS A 71 2.67 -6.76 -29.27
N TYR A 72 3.07 -6.95 -28.00
CA TYR A 72 4.29 -6.31 -27.48
C TYR A 72 5.56 -7.12 -27.71
N ASN A 73 5.44 -8.44 -27.85
CA ASN A 73 6.55 -9.38 -27.97
C ASN A 73 7.66 -9.07 -26.94
N PRO A 74 7.34 -9.08 -25.63
CA PRO A 74 8.26 -8.67 -24.59
C PRO A 74 9.36 -9.70 -24.34
N ASP A 75 10.52 -9.23 -23.87
CA ASP A 75 11.59 -10.09 -23.36
C ASP A 75 11.40 -10.41 -21.88
N ILE A 76 10.70 -9.52 -21.15
CA ILE A 76 10.35 -9.70 -19.74
C ILE A 76 8.90 -9.22 -19.51
N ILE A 77 8.16 -9.98 -18.72
CA ILE A 77 6.82 -9.60 -18.23
C ILE A 77 6.89 -9.38 -16.73
N ILE A 78 6.53 -8.18 -16.26
CA ILE A 78 6.48 -7.82 -14.84
C ILE A 78 5.03 -7.60 -14.42
N VAL A 79 4.54 -8.47 -13.54
CA VAL A 79 3.14 -8.49 -13.12
C VAL A 79 3.02 -8.00 -11.68
N GLY A 80 2.26 -6.92 -11.50
CA GLY A 80 1.75 -6.53 -10.21
C GLY A 80 0.68 -7.51 -9.74
N THR A 81 0.83 -8.02 -8.52
CA THR A 81 -0.07 -9.05 -8.01
C THR A 81 -1.41 -8.50 -7.54
N SER A 82 -2.43 -9.33 -7.57
CA SER A 82 -3.79 -9.05 -7.11
C SER A 82 -4.36 -10.28 -6.40
N GLU A 83 -5.33 -10.06 -5.51
CA GLU A 83 -6.11 -11.14 -4.90
C GLU A 83 -7.25 -11.63 -5.82
N ASN A 84 -7.49 -10.92 -6.91
CA ASN A 84 -8.50 -11.30 -7.90
C ASN A 84 -8.10 -12.63 -8.58
N PRO A 85 -8.86 -13.73 -8.39
CA PRO A 85 -8.53 -15.02 -8.97
C PRO A 85 -8.63 -15.04 -10.51
N ASP A 86 -9.33 -14.09 -11.09
CA ASP A 86 -9.55 -13.96 -12.53
C ASP A 86 -8.70 -12.85 -13.16
N THR A 87 -7.72 -12.32 -12.46
CA THR A 87 -6.84 -11.27 -13.00
C THR A 87 -6.10 -11.76 -14.24
N ILE A 88 -6.05 -10.94 -15.27
CA ILE A 88 -5.27 -11.22 -16.48
C ILE A 88 -3.76 -11.35 -16.18
N GLY A 89 -3.31 -10.80 -15.04
CA GLY A 89 -1.94 -10.95 -14.56
C GLY A 89 -1.49 -12.39 -14.44
N LEU A 90 -2.34 -13.28 -13.89
CA LEU A 90 -2.04 -14.72 -13.81
C LEU A 90 -1.95 -15.38 -15.19
N SER A 91 -2.80 -14.95 -16.11
CA SER A 91 -2.75 -15.42 -17.49
C SER A 91 -1.50 -14.92 -18.22
N LEU A 92 -1.02 -13.70 -17.93
CA LEU A 92 0.24 -13.17 -18.48
C LEU A 92 1.45 -13.96 -17.99
N ILE A 93 1.49 -14.35 -16.70
CA ILE A 93 2.55 -15.23 -16.16
C ILE A 93 2.51 -16.60 -16.86
N SER A 94 1.32 -17.17 -17.05
CA SER A 94 1.16 -18.45 -17.74
C SER A 94 1.60 -18.36 -19.22
N GLU A 95 1.26 -17.27 -19.88
CA GLU A 95 1.67 -17.01 -21.27
C GLU A 95 3.18 -16.79 -21.38
N ALA A 96 3.79 -16.10 -20.41
CA ALA A 96 5.25 -15.93 -20.34
C ALA A 96 5.94 -17.30 -20.28
N LYS A 97 5.48 -18.17 -19.39
CA LYS A 97 6.03 -19.54 -19.24
C LYS A 97 5.87 -20.38 -20.50
N ASN A 98 4.75 -20.26 -21.23
CA ASN A 98 4.50 -21.00 -22.46
C ASN A 98 5.39 -20.54 -23.64
N ASN A 99 5.95 -19.34 -23.57
CA ASN A 99 6.76 -18.73 -24.64
C ASN A 99 8.21 -18.48 -24.24
N ASP A 100 8.69 -19.08 -23.14
CA ASP A 100 10.05 -18.91 -22.59
C ASP A 100 10.43 -17.44 -22.37
N ILE A 101 9.45 -16.61 -21.93
CA ILE A 101 9.63 -15.22 -21.55
C ILE A 101 9.84 -15.14 -20.05
N GLU A 102 10.87 -14.43 -19.60
CA GLU A 102 11.14 -14.24 -18.17
C GLU A 102 10.00 -13.47 -17.48
N SER A 103 9.54 -13.97 -16.34
CA SER A 103 8.41 -13.40 -15.59
C SER A 103 8.77 -12.98 -14.17
N ILE A 104 8.33 -11.80 -13.77
CA ILE A 104 8.57 -11.23 -12.44
C ILE A 104 7.22 -10.87 -11.82
N GLY A 105 6.95 -11.39 -10.63
CA GLY A 105 5.85 -10.92 -9.78
C GLY A 105 6.34 -9.85 -8.81
N VAL A 106 5.64 -8.72 -8.72
CA VAL A 106 5.93 -7.71 -7.70
C VAL A 106 4.89 -7.75 -6.60
N ILE A 107 5.35 -7.79 -5.37
CA ILE A 107 4.53 -7.84 -4.16
C ILE A 107 4.59 -6.47 -3.48
N ASP A 108 3.45 -5.84 -3.32
CA ASP A 108 3.31 -4.52 -2.71
C ASP A 108 3.11 -4.57 -1.19
N ALA A 109 2.49 -5.64 -0.69
CA ALA A 109 2.15 -5.80 0.71
C ALA A 109 2.25 -7.28 1.15
N PRO A 110 2.54 -7.56 2.43
CA PRO A 110 2.69 -8.92 2.94
C PRO A 110 1.38 -9.67 3.14
N ALA A 111 0.23 -8.99 3.05
CA ALA A 111 -1.08 -9.59 3.28
C ALA A 111 -1.45 -10.60 2.20
N PHE A 112 -2.11 -11.67 2.60
CA PHE A 112 -2.73 -12.67 1.73
C PHE A 112 -1.82 -13.28 0.66
N PRO A 113 -0.60 -13.74 0.99
CA PRO A 113 0.33 -14.31 0.01
C PRO A 113 -0.23 -15.57 -0.67
N GLU A 114 -1.10 -16.32 0.01
CA GLU A 114 -1.75 -17.53 -0.48
C GLU A 114 -2.74 -17.31 -1.61
N TYR A 115 -3.21 -16.07 -1.82
CA TYR A 115 -4.18 -15.75 -2.88
C TYR A 115 -3.54 -15.15 -4.14
N ARG A 116 -2.34 -14.57 -4.01
CA ARG A 116 -1.72 -13.75 -5.06
C ARG A 116 -1.39 -14.50 -6.36
N PHE A 117 -1.10 -15.81 -6.26
CA PHE A 117 -0.75 -16.65 -7.43
C PHE A 117 -1.61 -17.90 -7.55
N ARG A 118 -2.62 -18.04 -6.73
CA ARG A 118 -3.47 -19.21 -6.69
C ARG A 118 -4.45 -19.27 -7.88
N GLY A 119 -5.02 -18.12 -8.26
CA GLY A 119 -6.16 -18.08 -9.13
C GLY A 119 -7.34 -18.84 -8.51
N ARG A 120 -7.94 -19.77 -9.27
CA ARG A 120 -9.02 -20.65 -8.80
C ARG A 120 -8.54 -22.03 -8.35
N ALA A 121 -7.22 -22.27 -8.36
CA ALA A 121 -6.63 -23.53 -7.93
C ALA A 121 -6.52 -23.62 -6.40
N GLU A 122 -6.26 -24.83 -5.87
CA GLU A 122 -6.00 -25.04 -4.45
C GLU A 122 -4.56 -24.64 -4.07
N ASN A 123 -3.59 -24.92 -4.94
CA ASN A 123 -2.18 -24.62 -4.69
C ASN A 123 -1.94 -23.10 -4.78
N PRO A 124 -1.43 -22.44 -3.71
CA PRO A 124 -1.14 -21.02 -3.67
C PRO A 124 -0.19 -20.51 -4.76
N LEU A 125 0.65 -21.39 -5.32
CA LEU A 125 1.67 -21.09 -6.32
C LEU A 125 1.37 -21.60 -7.73
N SER A 126 0.11 -21.92 -8.05
CA SER A 126 -0.29 -22.48 -9.35
C SER A 126 0.11 -21.61 -10.55
N HIS A 127 0.15 -20.30 -10.39
CA HIS A 127 0.52 -19.33 -11.41
C HIS A 127 1.73 -18.51 -10.98
N SER A 128 2.71 -19.13 -10.30
CA SER A 128 3.90 -18.42 -9.84
C SER A 128 4.79 -17.97 -11.00
N PRO A 129 5.38 -16.76 -10.92
CA PRO A 129 6.37 -16.27 -11.88
C PRO A 129 7.74 -16.92 -11.64
N ASP A 130 8.73 -16.59 -12.49
CA ASP A 130 10.11 -17.06 -12.32
C ASP A 130 10.81 -16.36 -11.15
N TRP A 131 10.48 -15.08 -10.91
CA TRP A 131 11.06 -14.28 -9.85
C TRP A 131 10.00 -13.53 -9.05
N LEU A 132 10.29 -13.29 -7.77
CA LEU A 132 9.51 -12.38 -6.92
C LEU A 132 10.37 -11.20 -6.46
N LEU A 133 9.82 -10.00 -6.59
CA LEU A 133 10.33 -8.80 -5.92
C LEU A 133 9.39 -8.48 -4.76
N VAL A 134 9.94 -8.41 -3.56
CA VAL A 134 9.17 -8.21 -2.33
C VAL A 134 9.70 -7.02 -1.52
N PRO A 135 8.83 -6.35 -0.71
CA PRO A 135 9.21 -5.14 -0.01
C PRO A 135 10.15 -5.37 1.18
N ASP A 136 10.19 -6.59 1.73
CA ASP A 136 10.94 -6.87 2.94
C ASP A 136 11.21 -8.38 3.14
N LYS A 137 12.09 -8.68 4.13
CA LYS A 137 12.46 -10.06 4.47
C LYS A 137 11.31 -10.86 5.09
N VAL A 138 10.35 -10.21 5.73
CA VAL A 138 9.19 -10.89 6.32
C VAL A 138 8.31 -11.42 5.20
N THR A 139 8.03 -10.58 4.21
CA THR A 139 7.30 -10.98 3.00
C THR A 139 8.04 -12.09 2.25
N MET A 140 9.36 -11.99 2.09
CA MET A 140 10.20 -13.05 1.51
C MET A 140 9.97 -14.38 2.22
N GLN A 141 10.05 -14.40 3.56
CA GLN A 141 9.87 -15.64 4.35
C GLN A 141 8.46 -16.21 4.18
N ARG A 142 7.44 -15.40 4.06
CA ARG A 142 6.06 -15.88 3.83
C ARG A 142 5.93 -16.64 2.51
N TYR A 143 6.52 -16.13 1.42
CA TYR A 143 6.52 -16.83 0.12
C TYR A 143 7.41 -18.07 0.13
N ALA A 144 8.54 -18.04 0.83
CA ALA A 144 9.39 -19.22 1.04
C ALA A 144 8.62 -20.32 1.79
N ASN A 145 7.84 -19.96 2.81
CA ASN A 145 7.00 -20.91 3.56
C ASN A 145 5.87 -21.51 2.70
N LEU A 146 5.41 -20.82 1.67
CA LEU A 146 4.47 -21.37 0.68
C LEU A 146 5.16 -22.33 -0.32
N GLY A 147 6.50 -22.40 -0.31
CA GLY A 147 7.28 -23.27 -1.21
C GLY A 147 7.87 -22.56 -2.43
N PHE A 148 7.83 -21.22 -2.50
CA PHE A 148 8.53 -20.50 -3.57
C PHE A 148 10.05 -20.55 -3.34
N PRO A 149 10.90 -20.82 -4.37
CA PRO A 149 12.35 -20.95 -4.22
C PRO A 149 12.98 -19.66 -3.67
N VAL A 150 13.69 -19.75 -2.55
CA VAL A 150 14.24 -18.56 -1.84
C VAL A 150 15.23 -17.78 -2.70
N GLU A 151 16.04 -18.46 -3.51
CA GLU A 151 17.01 -17.85 -4.43
C GLU A 151 16.36 -17.02 -5.53
N LYS A 152 15.08 -17.31 -5.83
CA LYS A 152 14.25 -16.59 -6.81
C LYS A 152 13.45 -15.43 -6.19
N ILE A 153 13.60 -15.16 -4.89
CA ILE A 153 12.98 -14.02 -4.21
C ILE A 153 14.02 -12.94 -3.94
N LYS A 154 13.72 -11.70 -4.33
CA LYS A 154 14.57 -10.52 -4.07
C LYS A 154 13.84 -9.54 -3.16
N ALA A 155 14.35 -9.37 -1.94
CA ALA A 155 13.80 -8.43 -0.96
C ALA A 155 14.51 -7.07 -1.08
N PHE A 156 14.29 -6.37 -2.19
CA PHE A 156 14.91 -5.09 -2.46
C PHE A 156 14.24 -3.91 -1.76
N GLY A 157 12.97 -4.03 -1.41
CA GLY A 157 12.16 -2.92 -0.90
C GLY A 157 11.03 -2.54 -1.85
N HIS A 158 10.38 -1.41 -1.53
CA HIS A 158 9.27 -0.88 -2.32
C HIS A 158 9.66 0.48 -2.93
N PRO A 159 9.74 0.60 -4.27
CA PRO A 159 10.22 1.82 -4.95
C PRO A 159 9.40 3.07 -4.62
N HIS A 160 8.09 2.90 -4.38
CA HIS A 160 7.21 3.99 -3.99
C HIS A 160 7.66 4.69 -2.70
N PHE A 161 8.16 3.95 -1.72
CA PHE A 161 8.57 4.54 -0.43
C PHE A 161 9.77 5.47 -0.60
N GLU A 162 10.71 5.12 -1.45
CA GLU A 162 11.85 5.96 -1.79
C GLU A 162 11.41 7.28 -2.44
N GLN A 163 10.51 7.20 -3.43
CA GLN A 163 9.93 8.39 -4.07
C GLN A 163 9.07 9.22 -3.12
N MET A 164 8.27 8.57 -2.28
CA MET A 164 7.42 9.22 -1.30
C MET A 164 8.25 10.06 -0.33
N LEU A 165 9.35 9.50 0.19
CA LEU A 165 10.28 10.22 1.08
C LEU A 165 10.89 11.44 0.38
N ALA A 166 11.35 11.29 -0.87
CA ALA A 166 11.88 12.42 -1.63
C ALA A 166 10.84 13.53 -1.86
N ARG A 167 9.61 13.16 -2.22
CA ARG A 167 8.49 14.11 -2.40
C ARG A 167 8.08 14.80 -1.09
N SER A 168 8.16 14.10 0.05
CA SER A 168 7.82 14.66 1.35
C SER A 168 8.72 15.82 1.74
N VAL A 169 10.01 15.76 1.40
CA VAL A 169 10.97 16.85 1.62
C VAL A 169 10.51 18.13 0.90
N THR A 170 10.07 17.99 -0.36
CA THR A 170 9.55 19.14 -1.14
C THR A 170 8.25 19.70 -0.54
N LEU A 171 7.32 18.83 -0.15
CA LEU A 171 6.04 19.23 0.45
C LEU A 171 6.24 19.96 1.79
N LEU A 172 7.16 19.48 2.61
CA LEU A 172 7.47 20.06 3.93
C LEU A 172 8.45 21.24 3.85
N GLY A 173 9.06 21.53 2.70
CA GLY A 173 10.01 22.61 2.51
C GLY A 173 9.47 23.99 2.85
N SER A 174 8.14 24.19 2.78
CA SER A 174 7.47 25.41 3.24
C SER A 174 6.99 25.36 4.70
N GLY A 175 7.24 24.27 5.40
CA GLY A 175 6.82 23.99 6.76
C GLY A 175 5.43 23.34 6.86
N GLN A 176 5.28 22.46 7.88
CA GLN A 176 4.04 21.70 8.11
C GLN A 176 2.81 22.60 8.34
N ALA A 177 2.97 23.72 9.06
CA ALA A 177 1.86 24.65 9.31
C ALA A 177 1.28 25.25 8.02
N ARG A 178 2.15 25.60 7.05
CA ARG A 178 1.71 26.13 5.76
C ARG A 178 1.01 25.03 4.92
N LEU A 179 1.52 23.81 4.97
CA LEU A 179 0.89 22.66 4.31
C LEU A 179 -0.51 22.39 4.89
N ARG A 180 -0.68 22.43 6.21
CA ARG A 180 -1.98 22.29 6.89
C ARG A 180 -2.97 23.34 6.44
N ASN A 181 -2.57 24.61 6.45
CA ASN A 181 -3.44 25.71 6.01
C ASN A 181 -3.87 25.57 4.55
N LYS A 182 -2.97 25.03 3.71
CA LYS A 182 -3.28 24.78 2.29
C LYS A 182 -4.31 23.64 2.10
N ILE A 183 -4.27 22.62 2.93
CA ILE A 183 -5.12 21.42 2.80
C ILE A 183 -6.45 21.62 3.52
N PHE A 184 -6.41 22.07 4.75
CA PHE A 184 -7.56 22.10 5.67
C PHE A 184 -8.09 23.53 5.96
N GLY A 185 -7.51 24.55 5.34
CA GLY A 185 -7.87 25.93 5.65
C GLY A 185 -7.36 26.36 7.05
N ASN A 186 -8.08 27.27 7.70
CA ASN A 186 -7.66 27.84 8.98
C ASN A 186 -8.06 26.96 10.17
N ILE A 187 -7.43 25.80 10.31
CA ILE A 187 -7.53 25.07 11.57
C ILE A 187 -6.70 25.84 12.64
N PRO A 188 -7.26 26.09 13.83
CA PRO A 188 -6.47 26.69 14.90
C PRO A 188 -5.23 25.85 15.17
N ASN A 189 -4.04 26.48 15.15
CA ASN A 189 -2.74 25.82 15.32
C ASN A 189 -2.59 24.97 16.60
N LYS A 190 -3.53 25.10 17.53
CA LYS A 190 -3.56 24.36 18.80
C LYS A 190 -4.26 23.00 18.73
N HIS A 191 -5.00 22.72 17.64
CA HIS A 191 -5.71 21.47 17.48
C HIS A 191 -4.83 20.45 16.74
N PRO A 192 -4.47 19.33 17.38
CA PRO A 192 -3.75 18.28 16.67
C PRO A 192 -4.64 17.67 15.58
N ILE A 193 -4.02 17.27 14.48
CA ILE A 193 -4.71 16.62 13.35
C ILE A 193 -4.51 15.12 13.46
N ILE A 194 -5.62 14.40 13.59
CA ILE A 194 -5.67 12.94 13.53
C ILE A 194 -6.15 12.51 12.16
N LEU A 195 -5.35 11.72 11.47
CA LEU A 195 -5.72 11.13 10.19
C LEU A 195 -6.05 9.65 10.39
N PHE A 196 -7.32 9.30 10.24
CA PHE A 196 -7.79 7.92 10.23
C PHE A 196 -7.82 7.39 8.79
N ILE A 197 -7.15 6.27 8.54
CA ILE A 197 -7.16 5.59 7.25
C ILE A 197 -8.20 4.47 7.28
N SER A 198 -9.22 4.56 6.45
CA SER A 198 -10.23 3.51 6.34
C SER A 198 -9.70 2.29 5.58
N GLU A 199 -10.35 1.15 5.79
CA GLU A 199 -9.98 -0.12 5.21
C GLU A 199 -11.21 -1.05 5.17
N ILE A 200 -12.26 -0.64 4.42
CA ILE A 200 -13.39 -1.52 4.17
C ILE A 200 -13.04 -2.42 2.99
N SER A 201 -13.21 -3.71 3.15
CA SER A 201 -13.03 -4.64 2.05
C SER A 201 -14.37 -4.97 1.40
N ASP A 202 -14.47 -4.63 0.13
CA ASP A 202 -15.43 -5.19 -0.81
C ASP A 202 -14.84 -6.36 -1.61
N GLY A 203 -13.60 -6.76 -1.28
CA GLY A 203 -12.77 -7.70 -1.98
C GLY A 203 -13.19 -9.16 -1.82
N PHE A 204 -12.29 -10.06 -2.23
CA PHE A 204 -12.53 -11.49 -2.31
C PHE A 204 -12.49 -12.19 -0.93
N GLN A 205 -11.97 -11.51 0.10
CA GLN A 205 -11.76 -12.04 1.46
C GLN A 205 -12.58 -11.25 2.49
N LYS A 206 -13.86 -11.02 2.22
CA LYS A 206 -14.74 -10.20 3.08
C LYS A 206 -14.79 -10.66 4.54
N GLU A 207 -14.69 -11.96 4.77
CA GLU A 207 -14.76 -12.55 6.09
C GLU A 207 -13.58 -12.13 6.97
N ASP A 208 -12.39 -11.97 6.39
CA ASP A 208 -11.18 -11.54 7.10
C ASP A 208 -11.24 -10.07 7.56
N PHE A 209 -12.19 -9.30 7.01
CA PHE A 209 -12.44 -7.90 7.36
C PHE A 209 -13.65 -7.70 8.27
N GLN A 210 -14.22 -8.78 8.79
CA GLN A 210 -15.29 -8.75 9.78
C GLN A 210 -14.76 -9.16 11.15
N CYS A 211 -15.32 -8.54 12.20
CA CYS A 211 -15.04 -8.91 13.58
C CYS A 211 -15.90 -10.09 14.00
N LEU A 212 -15.28 -10.98 14.76
CA LEU A 212 -15.94 -12.09 15.42
C LEU A 212 -16.38 -11.68 16.84
N ASN A 213 -17.32 -12.42 17.42
CA ASN A 213 -17.73 -12.18 18.80
C ASN A 213 -16.62 -12.44 19.84
N THR A 214 -15.56 -13.13 19.42
CA THR A 214 -14.36 -13.42 20.22
C THR A 214 -13.29 -12.33 20.15
N ASP A 215 -13.45 -11.33 19.28
CA ASP A 215 -12.51 -10.23 19.13
C ASP A 215 -12.58 -9.28 20.34
N ASN A 216 -11.49 -8.54 20.56
CA ASN A 216 -11.35 -7.72 21.77
C ASN A 216 -12.06 -6.36 21.70
N LEU A 217 -12.38 -5.89 20.50
CA LEU A 217 -13.01 -4.60 20.25
C LEU A 217 -14.37 -4.82 19.58
N HIS A 218 -15.37 -4.11 20.06
CA HIS A 218 -16.76 -4.27 19.62
C HIS A 218 -17.40 -2.94 19.18
N GLY A 219 -16.69 -1.83 19.28
CA GLY A 219 -17.22 -0.50 18.99
C GLY A 219 -18.46 -0.19 19.85
N ARG A 220 -19.48 0.35 19.20
CA ARG A 220 -20.78 0.67 19.81
C ARG A 220 -21.81 -0.45 19.61
N GLY A 221 -21.40 -1.60 19.06
CA GLY A 221 -22.23 -2.80 18.88
C GLY A 221 -23.14 -2.79 17.67
N GLY A 222 -23.07 -1.77 16.80
CA GLY A 222 -23.93 -1.63 15.62
C GLY A 222 -23.37 -2.24 14.32
N SER A 223 -22.09 -2.61 14.29
CA SER A 223 -21.41 -3.12 13.10
C SER A 223 -20.59 -4.38 13.39
N LYS A 224 -20.38 -5.19 12.35
CA LYS A 224 -19.38 -6.27 12.33
C LYS A 224 -18.14 -5.90 11.50
N GLU A 225 -18.19 -4.80 10.78
CA GLU A 225 -17.08 -4.35 9.95
C GLU A 225 -15.97 -3.79 10.84
N ARG A 226 -14.78 -4.39 10.78
CA ARG A 226 -13.65 -4.03 11.66
C ARG A 226 -13.28 -2.55 11.57
N THR A 227 -13.37 -1.94 10.38
CA THR A 227 -13.07 -0.51 10.20
C THR A 227 -14.04 0.39 10.95
N LYS A 228 -15.34 0.09 10.91
CA LYS A 228 -16.36 0.85 11.64
C LYS A 228 -16.22 0.68 13.16
N ILE A 229 -15.96 -0.56 13.62
CA ILE A 229 -15.70 -0.84 15.03
C ILE A 229 -14.51 -0.02 15.53
N VAL A 230 -13.40 -0.02 14.81
CA VAL A 230 -12.19 0.74 15.19
C VAL A 230 -12.44 2.25 15.12
N LEU A 231 -13.17 2.74 14.11
CA LEU A 231 -13.57 4.14 14.03
C LEU A 231 -14.38 4.55 15.27
N GLU A 232 -15.35 3.76 15.69
CA GLU A 232 -16.17 4.02 16.89
C GLU A 232 -15.33 4.06 18.17
N GLU A 233 -14.37 3.13 18.34
CA GLU A 233 -13.43 3.13 19.47
C GLU A 233 -12.58 4.41 19.51
N VAL A 234 -12.12 4.87 18.35
CA VAL A 234 -11.36 6.11 18.23
C VAL A 234 -12.22 7.32 18.52
N LEU A 235 -13.41 7.45 17.90
CA LEU A 235 -14.30 8.59 18.12
C LEU A 235 -14.73 8.72 19.59
N ASP A 236 -14.94 7.59 20.28
CA ASP A 236 -15.24 7.60 21.70
C ASP A 236 -14.03 8.04 22.56
N ALA A 237 -12.81 7.61 22.18
CA ALA A 237 -11.58 8.06 22.84
C ALA A 237 -11.32 9.56 22.67
N LEU A 238 -11.68 10.14 21.51
CA LEU A 238 -11.48 11.56 21.22
C LEU A 238 -12.29 12.49 22.15
N LYS A 239 -13.44 12.05 22.64
CA LYS A 239 -14.30 12.82 23.54
C LYS A 239 -13.59 13.24 24.86
N GLU A 240 -12.51 12.55 25.19
CA GLU A 240 -11.74 12.78 26.41
C GLU A 240 -10.45 13.59 26.18
N ILE A 241 -10.16 13.99 24.93
CA ILE A 241 -8.94 14.72 24.57
C ILE A 241 -9.24 16.23 24.51
N SER A 242 -8.41 17.01 25.19
CA SER A 242 -8.48 18.48 25.15
C SER A 242 -7.11 19.08 24.82
N PRO A 243 -7.02 20.03 23.87
CA PRO A 243 -8.09 20.50 22.99
C PRO A 243 -8.57 19.38 22.04
N THR A 244 -9.84 19.41 21.65
CA THR A 244 -10.40 18.42 20.74
C THR A 244 -9.60 18.37 19.44
N PRO A 245 -9.08 17.21 19.02
CA PRO A 245 -8.35 17.10 17.77
C PRO A 245 -9.25 17.37 16.55
N PHE A 246 -8.64 17.83 15.46
CA PHE A 246 -9.30 17.86 14.16
C PHE A 246 -9.20 16.48 13.53
N PHE A 247 -10.34 15.85 13.29
CA PHE A 247 -10.42 14.46 12.87
C PHE A 247 -10.70 14.34 11.37
N VAL A 248 -9.76 13.76 10.65
CA VAL A 248 -9.84 13.54 9.20
C VAL A 248 -10.00 12.05 8.91
N LEU A 249 -11.06 11.67 8.21
CA LEU A 249 -11.23 10.33 7.66
C LEU A 249 -10.73 10.30 6.22
N ARG A 250 -9.68 9.54 5.96
CA ARG A 250 -9.20 9.26 4.60
C ARG A 250 -9.76 7.93 4.12
N LEU A 251 -10.56 7.99 3.07
CA LEU A 251 -11.13 6.78 2.44
C LEU A 251 -10.08 6.02 1.62
N ALA A 252 -10.10 4.70 1.74
CA ALA A 252 -9.38 3.84 0.83
C ALA A 252 -9.96 3.94 -0.60
N PRO A 253 -9.20 3.59 -1.65
CA PRO A 253 -9.65 3.77 -3.03
C PRO A 253 -10.95 3.05 -3.42
N LYS A 254 -11.35 2.04 -2.66
CA LYS A 254 -12.57 1.24 -2.87
C LYS A 254 -13.74 1.69 -1.99
N ASP A 255 -13.48 2.46 -0.92
CA ASP A 255 -14.49 2.90 0.04
C ASP A 255 -15.32 4.07 -0.48
N GLN A 256 -16.56 4.17 0.01
CA GLN A 256 -17.47 5.24 -0.35
C GLN A 256 -17.88 6.06 0.89
N ALA A 257 -18.03 7.38 0.72
CA ALA A 257 -18.35 8.28 1.82
C ALA A 257 -19.72 7.97 2.50
N ASN A 258 -20.69 7.44 1.74
CA ASN A 258 -21.99 7.05 2.27
C ASN A 258 -21.92 5.88 3.26
N GLU A 259 -20.88 5.06 3.22
CA GLU A 259 -20.66 3.97 4.18
C GLU A 259 -20.39 4.48 5.59
N PHE A 260 -19.97 5.75 5.70
CA PHE A 260 -19.65 6.45 6.96
C PHE A 260 -20.70 7.51 7.34
N ALA A 261 -21.87 7.51 6.70
CA ALA A 261 -22.92 8.52 6.92
C ALA A 261 -23.36 8.65 8.38
N ALA A 262 -23.32 7.57 9.15
CA ALA A 262 -23.67 7.55 10.57
C ALA A 262 -22.69 8.32 11.47
N TYR A 263 -21.51 8.67 10.99
CA TYR A 263 -20.42 9.30 11.76
C TYR A 263 -20.11 10.73 11.33
N LEU A 264 -20.86 11.31 10.39
CA LEU A 264 -20.59 12.62 9.80
C LEU A 264 -20.55 13.76 10.83
N ASP A 265 -21.35 13.68 11.87
CA ASP A 265 -21.39 14.70 12.95
C ASP A 265 -20.15 14.62 13.89
N GLU A 266 -19.40 13.52 13.82
CA GLU A 266 -18.20 13.28 14.65
C GLU A 266 -16.89 13.39 13.84
N ILE A 267 -16.96 13.63 12.51
CA ILE A 267 -15.82 13.73 11.59
C ILE A 267 -15.74 15.15 11.05
N ASP A 268 -14.59 15.82 11.23
CA ASP A 268 -14.41 17.18 10.74
C ASP A 268 -14.22 17.24 9.21
N GLU A 269 -13.55 16.22 8.62
CA GLU A 269 -13.32 16.18 7.18
C GLU A 269 -13.25 14.74 6.64
N ILE A 270 -13.88 14.48 5.49
CA ILE A 270 -13.74 13.25 4.72
C ILE A 270 -12.94 13.52 3.45
N SER A 271 -11.78 12.87 3.35
CA SER A 271 -10.93 12.92 2.16
C SER A 271 -11.10 11.65 1.33
N SER A 272 -11.71 11.76 0.14
CA SER A 272 -12.01 10.64 -0.76
C SER A 272 -11.18 10.62 -2.04
N SER A 273 -10.38 11.66 -2.32
CA SER A 273 -9.66 11.79 -3.58
C SER A 273 -8.25 12.38 -3.40
N GLY A 274 -7.46 12.36 -4.46
CA GLY A 274 -6.09 12.87 -4.46
C GLY A 274 -5.08 11.97 -3.76
N ALA A 275 -3.81 12.35 -3.83
CA ALA A 275 -2.73 11.61 -3.19
C ALA A 275 -2.80 11.69 -1.66
N VAL A 276 -2.50 10.60 -0.98
CA VAL A 276 -2.51 10.53 0.50
C VAL A 276 -1.32 11.25 1.13
N LEU A 277 -0.18 11.34 0.45
CA LEU A 277 1.07 11.88 0.99
C LEU A 277 0.95 13.28 1.62
N PRO A 278 0.26 14.27 1.01
CA PRO A 278 0.07 15.57 1.66
C PRO A 278 -0.65 15.48 3.01
N LEU A 279 -1.66 14.59 3.13
CA LEU A 279 -2.39 14.36 4.38
C LEU A 279 -1.49 13.72 5.44
N LEU A 280 -0.69 12.69 5.06
CA LEU A 280 0.29 12.06 5.94
C LEU A 280 1.30 13.10 6.46
N CYS A 281 1.81 13.98 5.59
CA CYS A 281 2.73 15.05 5.98
C CYS A 281 2.08 16.07 6.92
N ALA A 282 0.79 16.37 6.73
CA ALA A 282 0.05 17.36 7.52
C ALA A 282 -0.37 16.83 8.90
N ALA A 283 -0.64 15.54 9.06
CA ALA A 283 -1.13 14.92 10.29
C ALA A 283 -0.11 15.00 11.44
N ASP A 284 -0.60 15.00 12.68
CA ASP A 284 0.21 14.83 13.90
C ASP A 284 0.32 13.35 14.28
N ILE A 285 -0.73 12.59 14.03
CA ILE A 285 -0.75 11.13 14.20
C ILE A 285 -1.57 10.53 13.06
N VAL A 286 -1.15 9.37 12.58
CA VAL A 286 -1.88 8.58 11.58
C VAL A 286 -2.32 7.26 12.21
N ILE A 287 -3.60 6.96 12.11
CA ILE A 287 -4.22 5.82 12.76
C ILE A 287 -5.09 5.02 11.78
N GLY A 288 -5.32 3.77 12.08
CA GLY A 288 -6.17 2.88 11.29
C GLY A 288 -5.94 1.42 11.67
N LEU A 289 -6.10 0.50 10.73
CA LEU A 289 -5.92 -0.93 10.96
C LEU A 289 -4.58 -1.43 10.38
N THR A 290 -4.62 -1.98 9.16
CA THR A 290 -3.45 -2.62 8.51
C THR A 290 -3.08 -2.00 7.16
N SER A 291 -3.65 -0.84 6.86
CA SER A 291 -3.49 -0.16 5.57
C SER A 291 -2.06 0.38 5.37
N MET A 292 -1.50 0.20 4.17
CA MET A 292 -0.13 0.62 3.84
C MET A 292 0.18 2.11 4.08
N PRO A 293 -0.75 3.08 3.91
CA PRO A 293 -0.50 4.47 4.30
C PRO A 293 -0.08 4.68 5.75
N ILE A 294 -0.41 3.77 6.67
CA ILE A 294 0.09 3.82 8.06
C ILE A 294 1.60 3.53 8.08
N TYR A 295 2.06 2.56 7.30
CA TYR A 295 3.50 2.30 7.15
C TYR A 295 4.22 3.46 6.46
N GLU A 296 3.62 4.04 5.42
CA GLU A 296 4.14 5.25 4.77
C GLU A 296 4.31 6.40 5.78
N ALA A 297 3.31 6.63 6.63
CA ALA A 297 3.38 7.63 7.70
C ALA A 297 4.50 7.32 8.71
N ALA A 298 4.67 6.06 9.09
CA ALA A 298 5.74 5.62 9.98
C ALA A 298 7.12 5.90 9.38
N LEU A 299 7.34 5.61 8.09
CA LEU A 299 8.58 5.93 7.37
C LEU A 299 8.83 7.44 7.23
N LEU A 300 7.78 8.26 7.19
CA LEU A 300 7.88 9.72 7.26
C LEU A 300 8.26 10.23 8.66
N GLY A 301 8.30 9.35 9.66
CA GLY A 301 8.57 9.71 11.06
C GLY A 301 7.38 10.31 11.78
N LYS A 302 6.16 9.96 11.36
CA LYS A 302 4.94 10.33 12.07
C LYS A 302 4.62 9.31 13.16
N PRO A 303 4.09 9.72 14.31
CA PRO A 303 3.44 8.81 15.23
C PRO A 303 2.34 8.04 14.51
N THR A 304 2.33 6.72 14.66
CA THR A 304 1.34 5.83 14.02
C THR A 304 0.76 4.86 15.02
N LEU A 305 -0.53 4.58 14.88
CA LEU A 305 -1.24 3.64 15.74
C LEU A 305 -2.10 2.71 14.87
N SER A 306 -1.79 1.42 14.91
CA SER A 306 -2.64 0.37 14.37
C SER A 306 -3.55 -0.17 15.46
N ILE A 307 -4.85 -0.25 15.19
CA ILE A 307 -5.87 -0.71 16.13
C ILE A 307 -6.49 -1.95 15.52
N LEU A 308 -6.30 -3.10 16.17
CA LEU A 308 -6.71 -4.39 15.63
C LEU A 308 -7.68 -5.11 16.57
N PRO A 309 -8.95 -5.32 16.16
CA PRO A 309 -9.86 -6.21 16.89
C PRO A 309 -9.30 -7.62 17.02
N ASN A 310 -8.71 -8.14 15.95
CA ASN A 310 -7.98 -9.41 15.92
C ASN A 310 -6.47 -9.19 15.89
N PRO A 311 -5.74 -9.50 16.98
CA PRO A 311 -4.28 -9.30 17.05
C PRO A 311 -3.47 -10.12 16.04
N GLU A 312 -4.03 -11.22 15.52
CA GLU A 312 -3.34 -12.06 14.52
C GLU A 312 -3.13 -11.34 13.19
N GLN A 313 -3.90 -10.28 12.92
CA GLN A 313 -3.75 -9.46 11.71
C GLN A 313 -2.51 -8.52 11.75
N ARG A 314 -1.77 -8.45 12.87
CA ARG A 314 -0.56 -7.60 13.02
C ARG A 314 0.51 -7.83 11.94
N HIS A 315 0.55 -9.04 11.33
CA HIS A 315 1.53 -9.30 10.27
C HIS A 315 1.10 -8.80 8.88
N TRP A 316 -0.07 -8.19 8.77
CA TRP A 316 -0.47 -7.55 7.52
C TRP A 316 0.15 -6.15 7.37
N LEU A 317 0.65 -5.56 8.49
CA LEU A 317 1.30 -4.25 8.49
C LEU A 317 2.75 -4.37 8.98
N PRO A 318 3.76 -4.32 8.09
CA PRO A 318 5.17 -4.51 8.45
C PRO A 318 5.68 -3.56 9.51
N SER A 319 5.19 -2.32 9.53
CA SER A 319 5.64 -1.30 10.48
C SER A 319 5.36 -1.63 11.95
N ILE A 320 4.38 -2.53 12.23
CA ILE A 320 4.16 -3.04 13.60
C ILE A 320 5.34 -3.94 14.01
N GLN A 321 5.76 -4.86 13.13
CA GLN A 321 6.85 -5.79 13.40
C GLN A 321 8.21 -5.09 13.51
N LEU A 322 8.38 -3.98 12.77
CA LEU A 322 9.56 -3.13 12.82
C LEU A 322 9.59 -2.20 14.06
N GLY A 323 8.53 -2.20 14.87
CA GLY A 323 8.42 -1.33 16.02
C GLY A 323 8.21 0.16 15.67
N LEU A 324 7.84 0.46 14.43
CA LEU A 324 7.57 1.81 13.94
C LEU A 324 6.13 2.26 14.19
N THR A 325 5.20 1.30 14.30
CA THR A 325 3.78 1.55 14.54
C THR A 325 3.37 0.91 15.86
N GLU A 326 2.79 1.70 16.75
CA GLU A 326 2.17 1.21 17.99
C GLU A 326 0.95 0.35 17.64
N LEU A 327 0.72 -0.71 18.41
CA LEU A 327 -0.43 -1.61 18.25
C LEU A 327 -1.35 -1.49 19.47
N ALA A 328 -2.64 -1.25 19.26
CA ALA A 328 -3.68 -1.34 20.28
C ALA A 328 -4.67 -2.45 19.93
N ILE A 329 -5.02 -3.26 20.93
CA ILE A 329 -5.94 -4.38 20.80
C ILE A 329 -7.09 -4.34 21.80
N THR A 330 -7.12 -3.36 22.68
CA THR A 330 -8.18 -3.14 23.67
C THR A 330 -8.57 -1.67 23.71
N ARG A 331 -9.81 -1.37 24.14
CA ARG A 331 -10.31 0.02 24.32
C ARG A 331 -9.41 0.87 25.20
N GLY A 332 -8.89 0.29 26.28
CA GLY A 332 -7.95 1.00 27.18
C GLY A 332 -6.65 1.38 26.47
N GLU A 333 -6.07 0.47 25.69
CA GLU A 333 -4.87 0.73 24.90
C GLU A 333 -5.11 1.76 23.79
N VAL A 334 -6.28 1.76 23.15
CA VAL A 334 -6.63 2.79 22.14
C VAL A 334 -6.53 4.17 22.76
N ARG A 335 -7.16 4.39 23.92
CA ARG A 335 -7.14 5.68 24.63
C ARG A 335 -5.72 6.08 25.06
N GLU A 336 -5.00 5.17 25.71
CA GLU A 336 -3.65 5.43 26.21
C GLU A 336 -2.69 5.79 25.09
N LYS A 337 -2.66 4.96 24.01
CA LYS A 337 -1.72 5.11 22.92
C LYS A 337 -2.05 6.29 22.02
N LEU A 338 -3.34 6.61 21.85
CA LEU A 338 -3.76 7.81 21.15
C LEU A 338 -3.28 9.09 21.89
N LEU A 339 -3.51 9.17 23.18
CA LEU A 339 -3.01 10.28 24.03
C LEU A 339 -1.47 10.37 24.03
N LYS A 340 -0.79 9.22 24.07
CA LYS A 340 0.68 9.16 23.97
C LYS A 340 1.16 9.69 22.62
N GLY A 341 0.55 9.24 21.52
CA GLY A 341 0.93 9.60 20.16
C GLY A 341 0.82 11.10 19.85
N LEU A 342 -0.10 11.79 20.52
CA LEU A 342 -0.28 13.24 20.38
C LEU A 342 0.72 14.09 21.18
N LYS A 343 1.57 13.48 22.01
CA LYS A 343 2.60 14.23 22.77
C LYS A 343 3.77 14.62 21.86
N PRO A 344 4.37 15.81 22.01
CA PRO A 344 5.51 16.27 21.19
C PRO A 344 6.70 15.30 21.18
N HIS A 345 6.93 14.61 22.29
CA HIS A 345 8.00 13.61 22.41
C HIS A 345 7.80 12.42 21.46
N SER A 346 6.56 12.00 21.21
CA SER A 346 6.25 10.86 20.33
C SER A 346 6.63 11.14 18.88
N ALA A 347 6.46 12.37 18.40
CA ALA A 347 6.89 12.75 17.05
C ALA A 347 8.41 12.63 16.87
N ARG A 348 9.19 13.00 17.92
CA ARG A 348 10.64 12.84 17.88
C ARG A 348 11.06 11.38 17.86
N GLN A 349 10.47 10.54 18.71
CA GLN A 349 10.74 9.10 18.75
C GLN A 349 10.39 8.41 17.43
N ALA A 350 9.23 8.74 16.85
CA ALA A 350 8.82 8.20 15.56
C ALA A 350 9.82 8.58 14.45
N TYR A 351 10.30 9.81 14.42
CA TYR A 351 11.29 10.26 13.44
C TYR A 351 12.65 9.54 13.61
N GLU A 352 13.14 9.42 14.84
CA GLU A 352 14.40 8.72 15.14
C GLU A 352 14.31 7.23 14.74
N GLY A 353 13.18 6.56 15.00
CA GLY A 353 12.93 5.19 14.57
C GLY A 353 12.85 5.04 13.04
N ALA A 354 12.16 5.96 12.38
CA ALA A 354 11.98 5.93 10.93
C ALA A 354 13.30 5.99 10.14
N ILE A 355 14.28 6.78 10.59
CA ILE A 355 15.57 6.94 9.90
C ILE A 355 16.26 5.60 9.69
N LEU A 356 16.18 4.70 10.67
CA LEU A 356 16.83 3.39 10.63
C LEU A 356 16.20 2.42 9.61
N HIS A 357 14.99 2.72 9.15
CA HIS A 357 14.20 1.85 8.28
C HIS A 357 13.86 2.49 6.93
N ARG A 358 14.39 3.69 6.65
CA ARG A 358 14.19 4.33 5.34
C ARG A 358 14.83 3.50 4.24
N PRO A 359 14.08 3.18 3.18
CA PRO A 359 14.64 2.48 2.04
C PRO A 359 15.63 3.41 1.28
N GLU A 360 16.77 2.85 0.92
CA GLU A 360 17.80 3.54 0.12
C GLU A 360 18.26 2.64 -1.03
N GLY A 361 18.34 3.22 -2.23
CA GLY A 361 18.84 2.54 -3.44
C GLY A 361 17.96 1.37 -3.91
N VAL A 362 16.69 1.32 -3.48
CA VAL A 362 15.73 0.28 -3.85
C VAL A 362 15.54 0.25 -5.36
N THR A 363 15.28 1.41 -5.91
CA THR A 363 15.04 1.57 -7.35
C THR A 363 16.24 1.11 -8.16
N ASP A 364 17.46 1.51 -7.78
CA ASP A 364 18.70 1.14 -8.48
C ASP A 364 18.96 -0.38 -8.41
N GLN A 365 18.71 -1.01 -7.27
CA GLN A 365 18.82 -2.47 -7.12
C GLN A 365 17.87 -3.22 -8.05
N ILE A 366 16.60 -2.77 -8.13
CA ILE A 366 15.60 -3.37 -9.03
C ILE A 366 16.00 -3.18 -10.50
N LEU A 367 16.43 -1.97 -10.89
CA LEU A 367 16.88 -1.70 -12.26
C LEU A 367 18.11 -2.53 -12.63
N SER A 368 19.08 -2.68 -11.71
CA SER A 368 20.25 -3.55 -11.94
C SER A 368 19.85 -5.00 -12.16
N PHE A 369 18.96 -5.51 -11.31
CA PHE A 369 18.45 -6.87 -11.45
C PHE A 369 17.72 -7.10 -12.78
N ILE A 370 16.85 -6.19 -13.20
CA ILE A 370 16.12 -6.29 -14.49
C ILE A 370 17.08 -6.25 -15.68
N ARG A 371 18.19 -5.53 -15.57
CA ARG A 371 19.22 -5.47 -16.64
C ARG A 371 20.00 -6.77 -16.77
N GLU A 372 20.24 -7.46 -15.67
CA GLU A 372 20.98 -8.72 -15.62
C GLU A 372 20.19 -9.92 -16.16
N LEU A 373 18.87 -9.87 -16.13
CA LEU A 373 17.97 -10.86 -16.77
C LEU A 373 17.97 -10.70 -18.29
#